data_8a68ec4366c58f1e0e93fec8cde294c8
#
_entry.id   8a68ec4366c58f1e0e93fec8cde294c8
#
_cell.length_a   1.000
_cell.length_b   1.000
_cell.length_c   1.000
_cell.angle_alpha   90.00
_cell.angle_beta   90.00
_cell.angle_gamma   90.00
#
_symmetry.space_group_name_H-M   'P 1'
#
loop_
_entity.id
_entity.type
_entity.pdbx_description
1 polymer ?
#
loop_
_entity_poly.entity_id
_entity_poly.type
_entity_poly.pdbx_seq_one_letter_code
_entity_poly.pdbx_strand_id
1 'polypeptide(L)'
;MWDTHVHCFDPERYPFKPTRTYTPPPAPLEELITQTKATRLVLVQASIEDGHSGLVDNLSRVRREYPHLLARGIICLDQSWATLSDQDIDTLHHLGVRYVRIHGFLGDSMSDPTRLEQQIRQFCRSYAVQRWNWGLSAQLSLATWALLTPLIVHDPEFSRLRIIVDHVGCCTPEDWGTPQFSALLQLLQTGRVHVKVSCLYRRSPDNVQNMKPIIQSLADNAPSALLWGSDWPHVESTKKSVDSSVPSEPVDIEKELELLHSWMSTDQWQKMRCENPEKLFAY
;
A
#
# COMPACT_ATOMS: atom_id res chain seq x y z
N MET A 1 17.64 0.70 -1.81
CA MET A 1 16.46 1.50 -1.43
C MET A 1 15.19 0.77 -1.85
N TRP A 2 14.12 0.93 -1.08
CA TRP A 2 12.82 0.35 -1.37
C TRP A 2 11.88 1.37 -2.01
N ASP A 3 11.05 0.90 -2.95
CA ASP A 3 9.78 1.50 -3.33
C ASP A 3 8.68 0.52 -2.90
N THR A 4 7.89 0.89 -1.90
CA THR A 4 6.96 -0.03 -1.26
C THR A 4 5.54 0.05 -1.84
N HIS A 5 5.33 0.81 -2.92
CA HIS A 5 4.02 0.91 -3.55
C HIS A 5 4.12 1.24 -5.04
N VAL A 6 4.05 0.22 -5.88
CA VAL A 6 3.99 0.37 -7.34
C VAL A 6 2.93 -0.57 -7.93
N HIS A 7 2.34 -0.19 -9.04
CA HIS A 7 1.40 -1.01 -9.80
C HIS A 7 1.96 -1.27 -11.21
N CYS A 8 1.70 -2.46 -11.76
CA CYS A 8 2.01 -2.76 -13.16
C CYS A 8 0.73 -3.20 -13.87
N PHE A 9 0.42 -2.58 -15.00
CA PHE A 9 -0.79 -2.83 -15.76
C PHE A 9 -0.45 -3.34 -17.17
N ASP A 10 -0.87 -4.56 -17.47
CA ASP A 10 -0.83 -5.17 -18.80
C ASP A 10 -2.24 -5.65 -19.16
N PRO A 11 -3.15 -4.73 -19.56
CA PRO A 11 -4.55 -5.06 -19.79
C PRO A 11 -4.80 -5.97 -21.00
N GLU A 12 -3.83 -6.12 -21.90
CA GLU A 12 -3.92 -7.05 -23.03
C GLU A 12 -3.79 -8.50 -22.56
N ARG A 13 -2.92 -8.77 -21.56
CA ARG A 13 -2.70 -10.10 -21.00
C ARG A 13 -3.55 -10.37 -19.76
N TYR A 14 -3.79 -9.34 -18.96
CA TYR A 14 -4.51 -9.41 -17.68
C TYR A 14 -5.59 -8.34 -17.64
N PRO A 15 -6.80 -8.64 -18.13
CA PRO A 15 -7.89 -7.69 -18.23
C PRO A 15 -8.30 -7.09 -16.88
N PHE A 16 -8.77 -5.86 -16.91
CA PHE A 16 -9.39 -5.23 -15.75
C PHE A 16 -10.81 -5.75 -15.51
N LYS A 17 -11.27 -5.68 -14.26
CA LYS A 17 -12.66 -6.03 -13.88
C LYS A 17 -13.67 -5.25 -14.73
N PRO A 18 -14.75 -5.89 -15.20
CA PRO A 18 -15.85 -5.18 -15.86
C PRO A 18 -16.49 -4.11 -14.96
N THR A 19 -16.46 -4.33 -13.64
CA THR A 19 -17.03 -3.44 -12.62
C THR A 19 -16.08 -2.32 -12.17
N ARG A 20 -14.92 -2.13 -12.83
CA ARG A 20 -13.99 -1.05 -12.49
C ARG A 20 -14.62 0.33 -12.66
N THR A 21 -14.17 1.29 -11.89
CA THR A 21 -14.65 2.67 -11.94
C THR A 21 -13.80 3.61 -12.81
N TYR A 22 -12.60 3.17 -13.18
CA TYR A 22 -11.68 3.86 -14.06
C TYR A 22 -10.80 2.86 -14.83
N THR A 23 -10.22 3.30 -15.91
CA THR A 23 -9.28 2.51 -16.71
C THR A 23 -7.93 3.25 -16.73
N PRO A 24 -6.87 2.71 -16.08
CA PRO A 24 -5.53 3.31 -16.18
C PRO A 24 -4.91 3.05 -17.56
N PRO A 25 -3.91 3.82 -17.96
CA PRO A 25 -3.08 3.47 -19.12
C PRO A 25 -2.31 2.18 -18.86
N PRO A 26 -1.90 1.46 -19.92
CA PRO A 26 -0.91 0.39 -19.76
C PRO A 26 0.34 0.94 -19.06
N ALA A 27 0.88 0.14 -18.17
CA ALA A 27 2.06 0.47 -17.37
C ALA A 27 2.83 -0.84 -17.09
N PRO A 28 3.50 -1.40 -18.10
CA PRO A 28 4.13 -2.70 -18.00
C PRO A 28 5.37 -2.68 -17.10
N LEU A 29 5.78 -3.87 -16.64
CA LEU A 29 6.94 -4.05 -15.75
C LEU A 29 8.22 -3.43 -16.31
N GLU A 30 8.45 -3.52 -17.62
CA GLU A 30 9.63 -2.98 -18.29
C GLU A 30 9.73 -1.46 -18.13
N GLU A 31 8.60 -0.78 -18.23
CA GLU A 31 8.55 0.66 -18.04
C GLU A 31 8.87 1.05 -16.60
N LEU A 32 8.27 0.35 -15.62
CA LEU A 32 8.62 0.54 -14.20
C LEU A 32 10.11 0.39 -13.98
N ILE A 33 10.73 -0.68 -14.50
CA ILE A 33 12.16 -0.97 -14.28
C ILE A 33 13.07 0.09 -14.91
N THR A 34 12.67 0.68 -16.03
CA THR A 34 13.45 1.75 -16.65
C THR A 34 13.34 3.08 -15.90
N GLN A 35 12.22 3.33 -15.25
CA GLN A 35 11.96 4.58 -14.55
C GLN A 35 12.37 4.55 -13.07
N THR A 36 12.32 3.37 -12.43
CA THR A 36 12.65 3.27 -10.99
C THR A 36 14.15 3.27 -10.73
N LYS A 37 14.58 3.96 -9.67
CA LYS A 37 15.92 3.85 -9.09
C LYS A 37 15.97 2.89 -7.89
N ALA A 38 14.83 2.31 -7.52
CA ALA A 38 14.76 1.35 -6.44
C ALA A 38 15.28 -0.02 -6.90
N THR A 39 16.01 -0.71 -6.03
CA THR A 39 16.45 -2.09 -6.24
C THR A 39 15.58 -3.10 -5.53
N ARG A 40 14.61 -2.61 -4.77
CA ARG A 40 13.64 -3.41 -4.01
C ARG A 40 12.26 -2.82 -4.18
N LEU A 41 11.32 -3.63 -4.62
CA LEU A 41 9.98 -3.20 -5.04
C LEU A 41 8.90 -3.97 -4.28
N VAL A 42 7.80 -3.29 -3.96
CA VAL A 42 6.57 -3.94 -3.56
C VAL A 42 5.52 -3.69 -4.63
N LEU A 43 5.25 -4.73 -5.42
CA LEU A 43 4.21 -4.73 -6.44
C LEU A 43 2.86 -4.90 -5.74
N VAL A 44 1.94 -3.99 -5.99
CA VAL A 44 0.62 -3.97 -5.36
C VAL A 44 -0.45 -4.21 -6.41
N GLN A 45 -1.27 -5.23 -6.22
CA GLN A 45 -2.44 -5.45 -7.06
C GLN A 45 -3.42 -4.28 -6.89
N ALA A 46 -3.80 -3.65 -7.99
CA ALA A 46 -4.84 -2.62 -7.95
C ALA A 46 -6.22 -3.27 -7.84
N SER A 47 -7.15 -2.58 -7.16
CA SER A 47 -8.51 -3.08 -6.94
C SER A 47 -9.34 -3.29 -8.21
N ILE A 48 -8.91 -2.68 -9.33
CA ILE A 48 -9.54 -2.79 -10.65
C ILE A 48 -9.09 -4.02 -11.44
N GLU A 49 -8.00 -4.69 -11.05
CA GLU A 49 -7.49 -5.89 -11.73
C GLU A 49 -8.37 -7.11 -11.44
N ASP A 50 -8.63 -7.92 -12.45
CA ASP A 50 -9.43 -9.14 -12.33
C ASP A 50 -8.54 -10.31 -11.87
N GLY A 51 -8.46 -10.49 -10.55
CA GLY A 51 -7.57 -11.45 -9.92
C GLY A 51 -6.11 -10.99 -9.82
N HIS A 52 -5.24 -11.89 -9.37
CA HIS A 52 -3.84 -11.59 -9.06
C HIS A 52 -2.83 -12.13 -10.08
N SER A 53 -3.30 -12.64 -11.23
CA SER A 53 -2.45 -13.30 -12.24
C SER A 53 -1.39 -12.36 -12.82
N GLY A 54 -1.71 -11.09 -13.06
CA GLY A 54 -0.76 -10.09 -13.54
C GLY A 54 0.38 -9.84 -12.53
N LEU A 55 0.04 -9.73 -11.25
CA LEU A 55 1.02 -9.59 -10.18
C LEU A 55 1.93 -10.84 -10.08
N VAL A 56 1.36 -12.03 -10.17
CA VAL A 56 2.10 -13.33 -10.14
C VAL A 56 3.10 -13.42 -11.29
N ASP A 57 2.67 -13.04 -12.50
CA ASP A 57 3.56 -13.00 -13.67
C ASP A 57 4.70 -12.00 -13.46
N ASN A 58 4.39 -10.79 -13.02
CA ASN A 58 5.39 -9.75 -12.77
C ASN A 58 6.41 -10.17 -11.70
N LEU A 59 5.99 -10.78 -10.59
CA LEU A 59 6.90 -11.32 -9.57
C LEU A 59 7.81 -12.42 -10.14
N SER A 60 7.25 -13.31 -10.95
CA SER A 60 7.99 -14.38 -11.62
C SER A 60 9.00 -13.84 -12.61
N ARG A 61 8.63 -12.82 -13.36
CA ARG A 61 9.51 -12.15 -14.33
C ARG A 61 10.63 -11.37 -13.64
N VAL A 62 10.34 -10.63 -12.57
CA VAL A 62 11.41 -9.97 -11.80
C VAL A 62 12.43 -11.00 -11.33
N ARG A 63 11.99 -12.12 -10.77
CA ARG A 63 12.88 -13.15 -10.27
C ARG A 63 13.75 -13.79 -11.37
N ARG A 64 13.19 -13.98 -12.57
CA ARG A 64 13.86 -14.65 -13.69
C ARG A 64 14.71 -13.70 -14.52
N GLU A 65 14.19 -12.52 -14.84
CA GLU A 65 14.75 -11.61 -15.84
C GLU A 65 15.59 -10.48 -15.21
N TYR A 66 15.32 -10.16 -13.93
CA TYR A 66 15.96 -9.04 -13.22
C TYR A 66 16.52 -9.47 -11.85
N PRO A 67 17.50 -10.43 -11.82
CA PRO A 67 17.96 -11.04 -10.56
C PRO A 67 18.66 -10.06 -9.60
N HIS A 68 18.98 -8.87 -10.06
CA HIS A 68 19.52 -7.77 -9.22
C HIS A 68 18.42 -7.02 -8.46
N LEU A 69 17.15 -7.25 -8.78
CA LEU A 69 16.00 -6.66 -8.10
C LEU A 69 15.37 -7.67 -7.14
N LEU A 70 14.88 -7.17 -6.01
CA LEU A 70 14.03 -7.91 -5.11
C LEU A 70 12.60 -7.38 -5.21
N ALA A 71 11.66 -8.24 -5.57
CA ALA A 71 10.24 -7.89 -5.55
C ALA A 71 9.47 -8.65 -4.47
N ARG A 72 8.47 -7.98 -3.90
CA ARG A 72 7.45 -8.54 -3.03
C ARG A 72 6.08 -8.19 -3.56
N GLY A 73 5.06 -8.95 -3.16
CA GLY A 73 3.70 -8.79 -3.65
C GLY A 73 2.70 -8.48 -2.54
N ILE A 74 1.70 -7.69 -2.90
CA ILE A 74 0.49 -7.45 -2.11
C ILE A 74 -0.70 -7.75 -3.03
N ILE A 75 -1.54 -8.74 -2.69
CA ILE A 75 -2.74 -9.13 -3.46
C ILE A 75 -4.01 -8.58 -2.82
N CYS A 76 -5.08 -8.38 -3.59
CA CYS A 76 -6.35 -7.90 -3.06
C CYS A 76 -7.05 -8.97 -2.21
N LEU A 77 -7.66 -8.55 -1.10
CA LEU A 77 -8.57 -9.35 -0.28
C LEU A 77 -9.97 -9.25 -0.88
N ASP A 78 -10.18 -9.85 -2.03
CA ASP A 78 -11.44 -9.83 -2.78
C ASP A 78 -11.98 -11.26 -3.01
N GLN A 79 -12.90 -11.40 -3.97
CA GLN A 79 -13.49 -12.72 -4.27
C GLN A 79 -12.45 -13.76 -4.72
N SER A 80 -11.38 -13.34 -5.39
CA SER A 80 -10.31 -14.26 -5.82
C SER A 80 -9.53 -14.83 -4.63
N TRP A 81 -9.38 -14.05 -3.54
CA TRP A 81 -8.80 -14.54 -2.29
C TRP A 81 -9.61 -15.69 -1.68
N ALA A 82 -10.95 -15.60 -1.70
CA ALA A 82 -11.82 -16.59 -1.07
C ALA A 82 -11.75 -17.98 -1.73
N THR A 83 -11.17 -18.08 -2.93
CA THR A 83 -11.01 -19.34 -3.67
C THR A 83 -9.63 -19.97 -3.53
N LEU A 84 -8.67 -19.32 -2.85
CA LEU A 84 -7.31 -19.82 -2.68
C LEU A 84 -7.28 -20.97 -1.68
N SER A 85 -6.64 -22.06 -2.09
CA SER A 85 -6.27 -23.16 -1.19
C SER A 85 -5.01 -22.82 -0.39
N ASP A 86 -4.73 -23.57 0.67
CA ASP A 86 -3.49 -23.46 1.44
C ASP A 86 -2.25 -23.62 0.54
N GLN A 87 -2.31 -24.52 -0.45
CA GLN A 87 -1.22 -24.73 -1.41
C GLN A 87 -1.02 -23.53 -2.35
N ASP A 88 -2.09 -22.85 -2.74
CA ASP A 88 -1.98 -21.62 -3.53
C ASP A 88 -1.31 -20.51 -2.69
N ILE A 89 -1.66 -20.41 -1.42
CA ILE A 89 -1.05 -19.46 -0.47
C ILE A 89 0.44 -19.79 -0.29
N ASP A 90 0.83 -21.07 -0.16
CA ASP A 90 2.23 -21.49 -0.10
C ASP A 90 2.99 -21.07 -1.37
N THR A 91 2.40 -21.30 -2.53
CA THR A 91 2.97 -20.92 -3.83
C THR A 91 3.17 -19.40 -3.93
N LEU A 92 2.15 -18.62 -3.59
CA LEU A 92 2.21 -17.17 -3.58
C LEU A 92 3.26 -16.65 -2.58
N HIS A 93 3.37 -17.28 -1.40
CA HIS A 93 4.37 -16.91 -0.40
C HIS A 93 5.80 -17.13 -0.95
N HIS A 94 6.07 -18.30 -1.54
CA HIS A 94 7.38 -18.62 -2.13
C HIS A 94 7.72 -17.72 -3.32
N LEU A 95 6.71 -17.22 -4.03
CA LEU A 95 6.89 -16.24 -5.10
C LEU A 95 7.23 -14.84 -4.58
N GLY A 96 6.85 -14.52 -3.34
CA GLY A 96 7.18 -13.26 -2.71
C GLY A 96 5.99 -12.45 -2.20
N VAL A 97 4.76 -12.95 -2.26
CA VAL A 97 3.60 -12.30 -1.65
C VAL A 97 3.72 -12.31 -0.13
N ARG A 98 3.44 -11.16 0.51
CA ARG A 98 3.60 -10.97 1.96
C ARG A 98 2.40 -10.34 2.64
N TYR A 99 1.53 -9.68 1.88
CA TYR A 99 0.38 -8.95 2.40
C TYR A 99 -0.84 -9.18 1.51
N VAL A 100 -2.01 -9.01 2.12
CA VAL A 100 -3.25 -8.76 1.39
C VAL A 100 -3.62 -7.29 1.47
N ARG A 101 -4.43 -6.82 0.53
CA ARG A 101 -4.86 -5.42 0.46
C ARG A 101 -6.36 -5.28 0.55
N ILE A 102 -6.81 -4.35 1.40
CA ILE A 102 -8.17 -3.82 1.43
C ILE A 102 -8.15 -2.41 0.84
N HIS A 103 -9.08 -2.13 -0.08
CA HIS A 103 -9.26 -0.81 -0.68
C HIS A 103 -10.66 -0.30 -0.36
N GLY A 104 -10.78 0.62 0.59
CA GLY A 104 -12.04 1.02 1.20
C GLY A 104 -12.81 2.14 0.51
N PHE A 105 -12.39 2.58 -0.69
CA PHE A 105 -13.10 3.61 -1.46
C PHE A 105 -13.94 3.03 -2.60
N LEU A 106 -13.88 1.71 -2.81
CA LEU A 106 -14.54 1.04 -3.93
C LEU A 106 -15.57 0.05 -3.41
N GLY A 107 -16.82 0.52 -3.30
CA GLY A 107 -18.00 -0.30 -3.03
C GLY A 107 -18.56 -0.17 -1.61
N ASP A 108 -19.86 -0.31 -1.49
CA ASP A 108 -20.67 -0.08 -0.29
C ASP A 108 -20.26 -0.90 0.95
N SER A 109 -19.56 -2.02 0.73
CA SER A 109 -19.16 -2.91 1.82
C SER A 109 -17.98 -2.43 2.66
N MET A 110 -17.21 -1.48 2.14
CA MET A 110 -15.97 -1.01 2.79
C MET A 110 -16.18 0.30 3.56
N SER A 111 -17.37 0.88 3.47
CA SER A 111 -17.80 2.01 4.31
C SER A 111 -18.45 1.57 5.63
N ASP A 112 -18.80 0.26 5.77
CA ASP A 112 -19.33 -0.29 7.00
C ASP A 112 -18.20 -0.82 7.91
N PRO A 113 -17.89 -0.14 9.03
CA PRO A 113 -16.83 -0.56 9.94
C PRO A 113 -17.02 -1.97 10.50
N THR A 114 -18.27 -2.41 10.72
CA THR A 114 -18.57 -3.74 11.26
C THR A 114 -18.19 -4.83 10.27
N ARG A 115 -18.51 -4.63 9.01
CA ARG A 115 -18.15 -5.57 7.94
C ARG A 115 -16.66 -5.62 7.72
N LEU A 116 -16.00 -4.47 7.75
CA LEU A 116 -14.55 -4.37 7.66
C LEU A 116 -13.86 -5.10 8.81
N GLU A 117 -14.33 -4.91 10.06
CA GLU A 117 -13.85 -5.65 11.22
C GLU A 117 -13.98 -7.16 11.02
N GLN A 118 -15.14 -7.64 10.57
CA GLN A 118 -15.36 -9.07 10.31
C GLN A 118 -14.39 -9.63 9.27
N GLN A 119 -14.13 -8.90 8.18
CA GLN A 119 -13.16 -9.31 7.16
C GLN A 119 -11.75 -9.39 7.73
N ILE A 120 -11.32 -8.41 8.52
CA ILE A 120 -10.00 -8.41 9.13
C ILE A 120 -9.88 -9.58 10.11
N ARG A 121 -10.89 -9.86 10.95
CA ARG A 121 -10.92 -11.02 11.84
C ARG A 121 -10.82 -12.35 11.08
N GLN A 122 -11.56 -12.48 9.99
CA GLN A 122 -11.48 -13.67 9.14
C GLN A 122 -10.07 -13.81 8.55
N PHE A 123 -9.45 -12.73 8.11
CA PHE A 123 -8.07 -12.75 7.62
C PHE A 123 -7.08 -13.14 8.73
N CYS A 124 -7.22 -12.62 9.95
CA CYS A 124 -6.37 -13.01 11.08
C CYS A 124 -6.36 -14.52 11.33
N ARG A 125 -7.48 -15.20 11.07
CA ARG A 125 -7.63 -16.66 11.25
C ARG A 125 -7.18 -17.47 10.04
N SER A 126 -6.85 -16.84 8.92
CA SER A 126 -6.49 -17.50 7.67
C SER A 126 -5.14 -18.23 7.77
N TYR A 127 -4.97 -19.24 6.92
CA TYR A 127 -3.71 -19.97 6.78
C TYR A 127 -2.53 -19.04 6.48
N ALA A 128 -2.72 -18.02 5.66
CA ALA A 128 -1.69 -17.05 5.31
C ALA A 128 -1.11 -16.32 6.55
N VAL A 129 -1.96 -15.94 7.50
CA VAL A 129 -1.52 -15.31 8.75
C VAL A 129 -0.94 -16.33 9.70
N GLN A 130 -1.61 -17.46 9.91
CA GLN A 130 -1.21 -18.46 10.90
C GLN A 130 0.10 -19.17 10.52
N ARG A 131 0.27 -19.49 9.24
CA ARG A 131 1.44 -20.21 8.74
C ARG A 131 2.59 -19.29 8.34
N TRP A 132 2.29 -18.18 7.67
CA TRP A 132 3.28 -17.36 7.00
C TRP A 132 3.39 -15.93 7.55
N ASN A 133 2.57 -15.60 8.57
CA ASN A 133 2.56 -14.28 9.18
C ASN A 133 2.37 -13.14 8.14
N TRP A 134 1.47 -13.37 7.14
CA TRP A 134 1.13 -12.32 6.20
C TRP A 134 0.45 -11.16 6.91
N GLY A 135 0.69 -9.96 6.41
CA GLY A 135 0.08 -8.74 6.93
C GLY A 135 -1.08 -8.24 6.07
N LEU A 136 -1.68 -7.18 6.55
CA LEU A 136 -2.75 -6.44 5.90
C LEU A 136 -2.24 -5.08 5.46
N SER A 137 -2.40 -4.71 4.18
CA SER A 137 -2.26 -3.34 3.68
C SER A 137 -3.66 -2.78 3.43
N ALA A 138 -3.94 -1.55 3.84
CA ALA A 138 -5.27 -1.01 3.62
C ALA A 138 -5.24 0.49 3.30
N GLN A 139 -6.05 0.86 2.29
CA GLN A 139 -6.36 2.24 1.95
C GLN A 139 -7.76 2.55 2.47
N LEU A 140 -7.84 3.18 3.63
CA LEU A 140 -9.07 3.56 4.32
C LEU A 140 -9.03 5.05 4.64
N SER A 141 -10.19 5.66 4.87
CA SER A 141 -10.26 7.03 5.35
C SER A 141 -9.64 7.16 6.75
N LEU A 142 -9.13 8.34 7.09
CA LEU A 142 -8.60 8.61 8.42
C LEU A 142 -9.65 8.38 9.52
N ALA A 143 -10.91 8.72 9.24
CA ALA A 143 -12.03 8.46 10.14
C ALA A 143 -12.23 6.96 10.39
N THR A 144 -12.11 6.12 9.35
CA THR A 144 -12.20 4.65 9.49
C THR A 144 -11.04 4.11 10.32
N TRP A 145 -9.82 4.60 10.10
CA TRP A 145 -8.67 4.22 10.93
C TRP A 145 -8.88 4.56 12.39
N ALA A 146 -9.42 5.76 12.69
CA ALA A 146 -9.73 6.18 14.06
C ALA A 146 -10.75 5.26 14.73
N LEU A 147 -11.79 4.81 14.00
CA LEU A 147 -12.77 3.84 14.51
C LEU A 147 -12.15 2.46 14.78
N LEU A 148 -11.20 2.02 13.96
CA LEU A 148 -10.52 0.73 14.13
C LEU A 148 -9.42 0.76 15.20
N THR A 149 -8.96 1.93 15.61
CA THR A 149 -7.84 2.09 16.56
C THR A 149 -8.05 1.32 17.87
N PRO A 150 -9.18 1.46 18.59
CA PRO A 150 -9.38 0.71 19.85
C PRO A 150 -9.31 -0.81 19.64
N LEU A 151 -9.87 -1.29 18.53
CA LEU A 151 -9.86 -2.70 18.18
C LEU A 151 -8.42 -3.18 17.92
N ILE A 152 -7.70 -2.52 17.03
CA ILE A 152 -6.34 -2.91 16.65
C ILE A 152 -5.41 -2.84 17.86
N VAL A 153 -5.55 -1.85 18.73
CA VAL A 153 -4.66 -1.66 19.89
C VAL A 153 -4.94 -2.67 21.01
N HIS A 154 -6.20 -2.95 21.32
CA HIS A 154 -6.59 -3.65 22.54
C HIS A 154 -7.10 -5.09 22.36
N ASP A 155 -7.57 -5.46 21.17
CA ASP A 155 -8.08 -6.81 20.94
C ASP A 155 -6.92 -7.81 20.71
N PRO A 156 -6.81 -8.88 21.54
CA PRO A 156 -5.75 -9.88 21.42
C PRO A 156 -5.69 -10.59 20.07
N GLU A 157 -6.82 -10.70 19.35
CA GLU A 157 -6.88 -11.34 18.04
C GLU A 157 -6.03 -10.60 17.01
N PHE A 158 -5.90 -9.27 17.15
CA PHE A 158 -5.10 -8.43 16.27
C PHE A 158 -3.64 -8.29 16.70
N SER A 159 -3.25 -8.87 17.85
CA SER A 159 -1.93 -8.66 18.45
C SER A 159 -0.76 -9.08 17.55
N ARG A 160 -0.96 -10.05 16.67
CA ARG A 160 0.04 -10.54 15.71
C ARG A 160 -0.09 -9.96 14.33
N LEU A 161 -1.19 -9.26 14.01
CA LEU A 161 -1.42 -8.75 12.68
C LEU A 161 -0.49 -7.56 12.39
N ARG A 162 0.33 -7.70 11.35
CA ARG A 162 1.10 -6.58 10.79
C ARG A 162 0.21 -5.81 9.84
N ILE A 163 0.17 -4.49 10.00
CA ILE A 163 -0.72 -3.62 9.21
C ILE A 163 0.11 -2.56 8.51
N ILE A 164 -0.24 -2.27 7.27
CA ILE A 164 0.27 -1.14 6.50
C ILE A 164 -0.91 -0.23 6.16
N VAL A 165 -0.80 1.01 6.59
CA VAL A 165 -1.70 2.10 6.26
C VAL A 165 -1.22 2.73 4.95
N ASP A 166 -1.97 2.57 3.86
CA ASP A 166 -1.60 3.14 2.57
C ASP A 166 -1.84 4.66 2.54
N HIS A 167 -1.00 5.39 1.79
CA HIS A 167 -1.17 6.79 1.40
C HIS A 167 -1.44 7.75 2.57
N VAL A 168 -0.54 7.72 3.57
CA VAL A 168 -0.61 8.58 4.77
C VAL A 168 -1.93 8.42 5.56
N GLY A 169 -2.61 7.25 5.45
CA GLY A 169 -3.95 7.06 6.02
C GLY A 169 -5.01 7.94 5.39
N CYS A 170 -4.78 8.35 4.15
CA CYS A 170 -5.62 9.31 3.41
C CYS A 170 -5.76 10.67 4.08
N CYS A 171 -4.84 11.05 4.95
CA CYS A 171 -4.78 12.39 5.55
C CYS A 171 -4.66 13.48 4.49
N THR A 172 -5.25 14.62 4.78
CA THR A 172 -5.06 15.90 4.09
C THR A 172 -4.40 16.90 5.05
N PRO A 173 -3.93 18.07 4.60
CA PRO A 173 -3.32 19.06 5.49
C PRO A 173 -4.22 19.48 6.65
N GLU A 174 -5.55 19.49 6.46
CA GLU A 174 -6.56 19.87 7.43
C GLU A 174 -6.70 18.88 8.59
N ASP A 175 -6.21 17.65 8.42
CA ASP A 175 -6.26 16.61 9.44
C ASP A 175 -5.21 16.80 10.53
N TRP A 176 -4.21 17.67 10.32
CA TRP A 176 -3.17 17.90 11.30
C TRP A 176 -3.73 18.42 12.64
N GLY A 177 -3.37 17.74 13.73
CA GLY A 177 -3.84 18.06 15.07
C GLY A 177 -5.26 17.59 15.40
N THR A 178 -5.94 16.90 14.50
CA THR A 178 -7.27 16.34 14.78
C THR A 178 -7.19 15.09 15.67
N PRO A 179 -8.28 14.73 16.38
CA PRO A 179 -8.36 13.48 17.13
C PRO A 179 -8.15 12.24 16.25
N GLN A 180 -8.59 12.27 14.99
CA GLN A 180 -8.42 11.18 14.05
C GLN A 180 -6.96 10.99 13.68
N PHE A 181 -6.20 12.06 13.47
CA PHE A 181 -4.77 12.00 13.25
C PHE A 181 -4.02 11.50 14.50
N SER A 182 -4.45 11.91 15.68
CA SER A 182 -3.90 11.39 16.96
C SER A 182 -4.12 9.88 17.10
N ALA A 183 -5.28 9.36 16.67
CA ALA A 183 -5.55 7.93 16.66
C ALA A 183 -4.62 7.17 15.69
N LEU A 184 -4.33 7.73 14.52
CA LEU A 184 -3.33 7.18 13.60
C LEU A 184 -1.94 7.10 14.26
N LEU A 185 -1.49 8.16 14.93
CA LEU A 185 -0.23 8.14 15.67
C LEU A 185 -0.20 7.05 16.75
N GLN A 186 -1.30 6.85 17.49
CA GLN A 186 -1.42 5.77 18.47
C GLN A 186 -1.28 4.39 17.81
N LEU A 187 -1.87 4.18 16.64
CA LEU A 187 -1.70 2.93 15.88
C LEU A 187 -0.23 2.67 15.54
N LEU A 188 0.48 3.68 15.03
CA LEU A 188 1.87 3.55 14.63
C LEU A 188 2.80 3.22 15.81
N GLN A 189 2.48 3.69 17.02
CA GLN A 189 3.23 3.43 18.24
C GLN A 189 3.11 1.98 18.73
N THR A 190 2.20 1.18 18.17
CA THR A 190 2.09 -0.26 18.50
C THR A 190 3.28 -1.09 18.02
N GLY A 191 4.11 -0.56 17.14
CA GLY A 191 5.26 -1.24 16.54
C GLY A 191 4.92 -2.29 15.48
N ARG A 192 3.63 -2.56 15.21
CA ARG A 192 3.17 -3.50 14.19
C ARG A 192 2.35 -2.84 13.07
N VAL A 193 2.03 -1.57 13.23
CA VAL A 193 1.37 -0.76 12.22
C VAL A 193 2.39 0.17 11.58
N HIS A 194 2.42 0.19 10.25
CA HIS A 194 3.31 1.03 9.44
C HIS A 194 2.46 1.92 8.54
N VAL A 195 3.02 3.03 8.07
CA VAL A 195 2.34 3.94 7.16
C VAL A 195 3.21 4.23 5.94
N LYS A 196 2.60 4.14 4.76
CA LYS A 196 3.26 4.55 3.51
C LYS A 196 3.12 6.05 3.31
N VAL A 197 4.23 6.74 3.30
CA VAL A 197 4.38 8.10 2.78
C VAL A 197 4.39 7.97 1.27
N SER A 198 3.25 8.19 0.66
CA SER A 198 3.03 7.99 -0.79
C SER A 198 1.82 8.77 -1.25
N CYS A 199 1.73 9.02 -2.55
CA CYS A 199 0.57 9.64 -3.18
C CYS A 199 0.26 11.05 -2.63
N LEU A 200 1.29 11.84 -2.27
CA LEU A 200 1.12 13.16 -1.66
C LEU A 200 0.43 14.13 -2.60
N TYR A 201 0.64 14.01 -3.90
CA TYR A 201 -0.03 14.79 -4.94
C TYR A 201 -1.57 14.70 -4.88
N ARG A 202 -2.13 13.55 -4.46
CA ARG A 202 -3.58 13.40 -4.24
C ARG A 202 -4.04 13.86 -2.86
N ARG A 203 -3.13 13.94 -1.89
CA ARG A 203 -3.46 14.37 -0.52
C ARG A 203 -3.49 15.89 -0.41
N SER A 204 -2.66 16.58 -1.21
CA SER A 204 -2.60 18.05 -1.30
C SER A 204 -2.32 18.47 -2.75
N PRO A 205 -3.34 18.42 -3.64
CA PRO A 205 -3.15 18.63 -5.08
C PRO A 205 -2.62 20.02 -5.42
N ASP A 206 -3.02 21.04 -4.66
CA ASP A 206 -2.58 22.42 -4.92
C ASP A 206 -1.11 22.65 -4.55
N ASN A 207 -0.65 22.06 -3.45
CA ASN A 207 0.73 22.21 -2.98
C ASN A 207 1.12 21.10 -2.00
N VAL A 208 1.95 20.17 -2.44
CA VAL A 208 2.46 19.05 -1.61
C VAL A 208 3.16 19.53 -0.33
N GLN A 209 3.72 20.75 -0.30
CA GLN A 209 4.36 21.30 0.89
C GLN A 209 3.39 21.46 2.08
N ASN A 210 2.09 21.57 1.83
CA ASN A 210 1.09 21.63 2.90
C ASN A 210 1.03 20.33 3.71
N MET A 211 1.52 19.22 3.18
CA MET A 211 1.65 17.94 3.91
C MET A 211 2.81 17.92 4.92
N LYS A 212 3.69 18.92 4.92
CA LYS A 212 4.86 18.94 5.80
C LYS A 212 4.53 18.73 7.29
N PRO A 213 3.55 19.41 7.91
CA PRO A 213 3.23 19.20 9.32
C PRO A 213 2.80 17.76 9.64
N ILE A 214 2.01 17.15 8.76
CA ILE A 214 1.60 15.73 8.86
C ILE A 214 2.83 14.82 8.82
N ILE A 215 3.66 14.95 7.79
CA ILE A 215 4.81 14.07 7.56
C ILE A 215 5.87 14.22 8.68
N GLN A 216 6.15 15.46 9.11
CA GLN A 216 7.07 15.70 10.24
C GLN A 216 6.53 15.09 11.53
N SER A 217 5.24 15.27 11.82
CA SER A 217 4.63 14.65 13.01
C SER A 217 4.71 13.12 12.99
N LEU A 218 4.51 12.49 11.83
CA LEU A 218 4.69 11.04 11.67
C LEU A 218 6.16 10.63 11.90
N ALA A 219 7.10 11.38 11.34
CA ALA A 219 8.53 11.10 11.44
C ALA A 219 9.05 11.27 12.88
N ASP A 220 8.56 12.26 13.61
CA ASP A 220 8.98 12.54 14.98
C ASP A 220 8.38 11.56 15.99
N ASN A 221 7.13 11.13 15.79
CA ASN A 221 6.42 10.27 16.74
C ASN A 221 6.56 8.77 16.45
N ALA A 222 6.78 8.38 15.20
CA ALA A 222 6.84 6.98 14.79
C ALA A 222 7.85 6.72 13.64
N PRO A 223 9.14 7.11 13.78
CA PRO A 223 10.13 7.00 12.70
C PRO A 223 10.35 5.56 12.22
N SER A 224 10.15 4.58 13.10
CA SER A 224 10.29 3.14 12.78
C SER A 224 9.06 2.56 12.05
N ALA A 225 7.99 3.33 11.88
CA ALA A 225 6.77 2.92 11.22
C ALA A 225 6.64 3.45 9.78
N LEU A 226 7.53 4.35 9.34
CA LEU A 226 7.43 4.97 8.03
C LEU A 226 7.95 4.06 6.92
N LEU A 227 7.22 4.03 5.82
CA LEU A 227 7.62 3.44 4.55
C LEU A 227 7.45 4.49 3.46
N TRP A 228 8.22 4.41 2.39
CA TRP A 228 7.98 5.25 1.22
C TRP A 228 7.55 4.40 0.03
N GLY A 229 6.65 4.94 -0.81
CA GLY A 229 6.25 4.36 -2.09
C GLY A 229 5.91 5.44 -3.10
N SER A 230 6.33 5.26 -4.35
CA SER A 230 6.07 6.22 -5.42
C SER A 230 4.61 6.32 -5.83
N ASP A 231 3.88 5.23 -5.68
CA ASP A 231 2.53 5.07 -6.25
C ASP A 231 2.53 5.10 -7.80
N TRP A 232 3.68 4.69 -8.41
CA TRP A 232 3.77 4.54 -9.86
C TRP A 232 2.65 3.62 -10.39
N PRO A 233 1.99 3.91 -11.51
CA PRO A 233 2.24 4.96 -12.50
C PRO A 233 1.45 6.26 -12.28
N HIS A 234 1.10 6.61 -11.05
CA HIS A 234 0.49 7.89 -10.66
C HIS A 234 -0.87 8.16 -11.34
N VAL A 235 -1.73 7.16 -11.36
CA VAL A 235 -3.02 7.22 -12.09
C VAL A 235 -3.98 8.22 -11.45
N GLU A 236 -4.60 9.08 -12.25
CA GLU A 236 -5.68 9.97 -11.80
C GLU A 236 -7.00 9.19 -11.60
N SER A 237 -7.05 8.44 -10.52
CA SER A 237 -8.20 7.57 -10.19
C SER A 237 -9.46 8.31 -9.72
N THR A 238 -9.39 9.62 -9.52
CA THR A 238 -10.56 10.46 -9.17
C THR A 238 -11.42 10.74 -10.39
N LYS A 239 -10.82 10.76 -11.59
CA LYS A 239 -11.53 10.84 -12.87
C LYS A 239 -12.11 9.48 -13.21
N LYS A 240 -13.38 9.30 -12.91
CA LYS A 240 -14.10 8.06 -13.21
C LYS A 240 -14.37 7.98 -14.72
N SER A 241 -13.54 7.23 -15.45
CA SER A 241 -13.78 6.93 -16.87
C SER A 241 -13.48 5.45 -17.11
N VAL A 242 -14.46 4.73 -17.65
CA VAL A 242 -14.36 3.31 -18.01
C VAL A 242 -14.02 3.13 -19.49
N ASP A 243 -14.57 4.00 -20.34
CA ASP A 243 -14.48 3.89 -21.80
C ASP A 243 -13.18 4.45 -22.38
N SER A 244 -12.52 5.31 -21.64
CA SER A 244 -11.22 5.87 -22.01
C SER A 244 -10.22 5.77 -20.87
N SER A 245 -8.94 5.64 -21.19
CA SER A 245 -7.88 5.64 -20.21
C SER A 245 -7.81 6.99 -19.51
N VAL A 246 -7.77 6.98 -18.17
CA VAL A 246 -7.51 8.19 -17.38
C VAL A 246 -6.01 8.51 -17.47
N PRO A 247 -5.61 9.80 -17.47
CA PRO A 247 -4.20 10.16 -17.54
C PRO A 247 -3.45 9.75 -16.26
N SER A 248 -2.14 9.56 -16.37
CA SER A 248 -1.24 9.59 -15.23
C SER A 248 -1.00 11.04 -14.80
N GLU A 249 -0.85 11.27 -13.49
CA GLU A 249 -0.45 12.56 -12.97
C GLU A 249 1.03 12.83 -13.26
N PRO A 250 1.41 14.04 -13.62
CA PRO A 250 2.80 14.41 -13.85
C PRO A 250 3.56 14.57 -12.52
N VAL A 251 3.86 13.47 -11.85
CA VAL A 251 4.56 13.46 -10.56
C VAL A 251 6.05 13.41 -10.80
N ASP A 252 6.76 14.42 -10.27
CA ASP A 252 8.21 14.44 -10.22
C ASP A 252 8.69 13.77 -8.91
N ILE A 253 8.98 12.49 -9.00
CA ILE A 253 9.39 11.66 -7.86
C ILE A 253 10.72 12.13 -7.26
N GLU A 254 11.65 12.61 -8.06
CA GLU A 254 12.94 13.10 -7.54
C GLU A 254 12.73 14.33 -6.68
N LYS A 255 11.94 15.27 -7.16
CA LYS A 255 11.59 16.48 -6.42
C LYS A 255 10.77 16.15 -5.16
N GLU A 256 9.84 15.19 -5.22
CA GLU A 256 9.12 14.74 -4.02
C GLU A 256 10.07 14.15 -2.98
N LEU A 257 11.04 13.33 -3.41
CA LEU A 257 12.05 12.75 -2.51
C LEU A 257 12.98 13.82 -1.91
N GLU A 258 13.41 14.80 -2.67
CA GLU A 258 14.21 15.93 -2.15
C GLU A 258 13.40 16.71 -1.10
N LEU A 259 12.13 16.95 -1.37
CA LEU A 259 11.24 17.65 -0.45
C LEU A 259 11.06 16.87 0.85
N LEU A 260 10.74 15.58 0.78
CA LEU A 260 10.61 14.69 1.93
C LEU A 260 11.89 14.61 2.75
N HIS A 261 13.05 14.50 2.08
CA HIS A 261 14.34 14.49 2.75
C HIS A 261 14.60 15.80 3.52
N SER A 262 14.16 16.94 2.98
CA SER A 262 14.28 18.24 3.66
C SER A 262 13.41 18.37 4.91
N TRP A 263 12.40 17.51 5.09
CA TRP A 263 11.47 17.51 6.23
C TRP A 263 11.87 16.56 7.37
N MET A 264 12.90 15.75 7.17
CA MET A 264 13.30 14.68 8.08
C MET A 264 14.78 14.78 8.44
N SER A 265 15.16 14.22 9.57
CA SER A 265 16.57 13.96 9.86
C SER A 265 17.12 12.84 8.96
N THR A 266 18.44 12.76 8.81
CA THR A 266 19.09 11.68 8.05
C THR A 266 18.72 10.29 8.59
N ASP A 267 18.59 10.12 9.91
CA ASP A 267 18.19 8.86 10.53
C ASP A 267 16.74 8.48 10.18
N GLN A 268 15.80 9.43 10.27
CA GLN A 268 14.39 9.20 9.90
C GLN A 268 14.27 8.84 8.40
N TRP A 269 15.00 9.54 7.55
CA TRP A 269 15.06 9.26 6.12
C TRP A 269 15.60 7.87 5.82
N GLN A 270 16.71 7.47 6.45
CA GLN A 270 17.31 6.15 6.28
C GLN A 270 16.37 5.03 6.74
N LYS A 271 15.70 5.23 7.86
CA LYS A 271 14.67 4.30 8.35
C LYS A 271 13.55 4.12 7.34
N MET A 272 12.95 5.22 6.88
CA MET A 272 11.82 5.17 5.93
C MET A 272 12.20 4.50 4.60
N ARG A 273 13.38 4.82 4.04
CA ARG A 273 13.77 4.39 2.71
C ARG A 273 14.43 3.01 2.66
N CYS A 274 14.99 2.55 3.77
CA CYS A 274 15.82 1.35 3.78
C CYS A 274 15.48 0.39 4.91
N GLU A 275 15.57 0.82 6.18
CA GLU A 275 15.57 -0.11 7.30
C GLU A 275 14.20 -0.67 7.63
N ASN A 276 13.17 0.18 7.67
CA ASN A 276 11.81 -0.26 8.00
C ASN A 276 11.27 -1.22 6.94
N PRO A 277 11.33 -0.90 5.62
CA PRO A 277 10.86 -1.84 4.61
C PRO A 277 11.71 -3.10 4.55
N GLU A 278 13.03 -3.05 4.84
CA GLU A 278 13.86 -4.25 4.95
C GLU A 278 13.34 -5.19 6.03
N LYS A 279 13.02 -4.68 7.22
CA LYS A 279 12.46 -5.47 8.33
C LYS A 279 11.11 -6.10 7.98
N LEU A 280 10.31 -5.45 7.13
CA LEU A 280 8.97 -5.92 6.77
C LEU A 280 8.97 -6.92 5.62
N PHE A 281 9.85 -6.73 4.63
CA PHE A 281 9.72 -7.38 3.33
C PHE A 281 10.91 -8.28 2.95
N ALA A 282 12.05 -8.22 3.64
CA ALA A 282 13.23 -9.02 3.25
C ALA A 282 13.05 -10.53 3.46
N TYR A 283 12.14 -10.95 4.35
CA TYR A 283 11.92 -12.35 4.74
C TYR A 283 10.83 -13.05 3.96
#